data_c38695cd384f0c0a3ca138e89c123d17
#
_entry.id   c38695cd384f0c0a3ca138e89c123d17
#
_cell.length_a   1.000
_cell.length_b   1.000
_cell.length_c   1.000
_cell.angle_alpha   90.00
_cell.angle_beta   90.00
_cell.angle_gamma   90.00
#
_symmetry.space_group_name_H-M   'P 1'
#
loop_
_entity.id
_entity.type
_entity.pdbx_description
1 polymer ?
#
loop_
_entity_poly.entity_id
_entity_poly.type
_entity_poly.pdbx_seq_one_letter_code
_entity_poly.pdbx_strand_id
1 'polypeptide(L)'
;MSACVSPPVEAPQSNVEQQTDVSTDQNAKNKVDLLFMVDDSGSMAPKQNELKSRFPQFIAQLDSFAASGHSADYHIGVVTSSLGAPGYAGTCSNLGGKLQKRGLAKTNTAGCTGPTGNYMVYNQLDHTQDNFDATQGAAATFSCMASVVDPSNTQHTGCGFESQLESVYTALHDTSIVENKGFLRDDAILAIIWVTDEDDCSVDSSSDLFSNPSLGPVNSYRCAQNGIVCDGMLLPSVPQASFANCAPATYAQSGKRETDLEKYVTYFTQSNTAGGVKADPRDVILAAITAPADPVGSYTATGSANCGTLVGGGQVTTCTNISHSCTLDTDPTNFFGDPAQRLRYVVGKAQNHAITSICDNSYATALAAIGQKIVNALQPSCLTSPLKLVTVNGSQRPDCIVQDVTNTSGVVTRNIMPFCPDAPGMFPCWETKDNVQCAAVCDPQSATYVQTGINVNRNGAKAPANTTADVSCNTIAIANADPDAICLAAGHMPPTTGM
;
A
#
# COMPACT_ATOMS: atom_id res chain seq x y z
N MET A 1 66.30 -44.73 15.45
CA MET A 1 65.13 -43.99 15.90
C MET A 1 64.53 -43.25 14.72
N SER A 2 63.46 -43.80 14.15
CA SER A 2 62.76 -43.22 13.02
C SER A 2 61.61 -42.37 13.55
N ALA A 3 61.67 -41.07 13.35
CA ALA A 3 60.64 -40.15 13.79
C ALA A 3 59.49 -40.24 12.77
N CYS A 4 58.28 -40.65 13.23
CA CYS A 4 57.06 -40.52 12.48
C CYS A 4 56.68 -39.01 12.38
N VAL A 5 56.75 -38.44 11.20
CA VAL A 5 56.21 -37.14 10.89
C VAL A 5 54.71 -37.37 10.61
N SER A 6 53.86 -36.90 11.52
CA SER A 6 52.42 -36.82 11.25
C SER A 6 52.17 -35.82 10.13
N PRO A 7 51.36 -36.16 9.12
CA PRO A 7 50.98 -35.18 8.11
C PRO A 7 50.18 -34.02 8.78
N PRO A 8 50.33 -32.80 8.29
CA PRO A 8 49.53 -31.71 8.81
C PRO A 8 48.03 -32.02 8.62
N VAL A 9 47.32 -32.00 9.72
CA VAL A 9 45.84 -32.06 9.68
C VAL A 9 45.41 -30.71 9.14
N GLU A 10 44.95 -30.68 7.89
CA GLU A 10 44.21 -29.52 7.40
C GLU A 10 42.98 -29.35 8.27
N ALA A 11 42.80 -28.14 8.81
CA ALA A 11 41.58 -27.81 9.49
C ALA A 11 40.39 -28.04 8.55
N PRO A 12 39.30 -28.71 9.02
CA PRO A 12 38.12 -28.89 8.19
C PRO A 12 37.66 -27.48 7.75
N GLN A 13 37.67 -27.24 6.46
CA GLN A 13 36.99 -26.08 5.91
C GLN A 13 35.50 -26.32 6.13
N SER A 14 34.94 -25.60 7.07
CA SER A 14 33.50 -25.54 7.24
C SER A 14 32.92 -24.79 6.04
N ASN A 15 32.57 -25.54 4.99
CA ASN A 15 31.62 -25.04 4.00
C ASN A 15 30.29 -24.89 4.72
N VAL A 16 30.05 -23.71 5.27
CA VAL A 16 28.72 -23.37 5.77
C VAL A 16 27.86 -23.17 4.53
N GLU A 17 27.15 -24.21 4.15
CA GLU A 17 26.12 -24.11 3.14
C GLU A 17 25.03 -23.20 3.72
N GLN A 18 24.74 -22.11 3.05
CA GLN A 18 23.67 -21.21 3.41
C GLN A 18 22.48 -21.52 2.52
N GLN A 19 21.36 -21.83 3.12
CA GLN A 19 20.10 -22.01 2.42
C GLN A 19 19.40 -20.67 2.33
N THR A 20 18.95 -20.31 1.15
CA THR A 20 18.11 -19.13 0.90
C THR A 20 16.72 -19.60 0.51
N ASP A 21 15.72 -19.31 1.34
CA ASP A 21 14.32 -19.63 1.08
C ASP A 21 13.60 -18.35 0.63
N VAL A 22 12.95 -18.41 -0.52
CA VAL A 22 12.16 -17.30 -1.07
C VAL A 22 10.81 -17.84 -1.53
N SER A 23 9.72 -17.24 -1.03
CA SER A 23 8.39 -17.52 -1.55
C SER A 23 7.99 -16.42 -2.55
N THR A 24 7.56 -16.81 -3.74
CA THR A 24 7.31 -15.87 -4.82
C THR A 24 5.93 -16.08 -5.44
N ASP A 25 5.28 -14.97 -5.82
CA ASP A 25 4.13 -15.06 -6.71
C ASP A 25 4.62 -15.43 -8.12
N GLN A 26 4.03 -16.48 -8.69
CA GLN A 26 4.48 -17.03 -9.96
C GLN A 26 3.88 -16.37 -11.18
N ASN A 27 2.86 -15.56 -10.99
CA ASN A 27 2.30 -14.76 -12.06
C ASN A 27 3.03 -13.43 -12.06
N ALA A 28 4.00 -13.24 -12.95
CA ALA A 28 4.60 -11.93 -13.15
C ALA A 28 3.46 -10.94 -13.46
N LYS A 29 3.12 -10.11 -12.46
CA LYS A 29 2.06 -9.12 -12.60
C LYS A 29 2.64 -7.91 -13.28
N ASN A 30 1.98 -7.51 -14.33
CA ASN A 30 2.28 -6.26 -15.04
C ASN A 30 1.08 -5.30 -15.03
N LYS A 31 0.14 -5.51 -14.11
CA LYS A 31 -1.03 -4.67 -13.91
C LYS A 31 -1.10 -4.19 -12.48
N VAL A 32 -1.40 -2.93 -12.30
CA VAL A 32 -1.52 -2.29 -10.99
C VAL A 32 -2.76 -1.41 -10.95
N ASP A 33 -3.62 -1.64 -9.99
CA ASP A 33 -4.78 -0.80 -9.67
C ASP A 33 -4.39 0.09 -8.48
N LEU A 34 -4.21 1.39 -8.76
CA LEU A 34 -3.86 2.41 -7.76
C LEU A 34 -5.12 3.17 -7.37
N LEU A 35 -5.57 3.01 -6.14
CA LEU A 35 -6.70 3.77 -5.60
C LEU A 35 -6.23 4.78 -4.58
N PHE A 36 -6.34 6.05 -4.89
CA PHE A 36 -6.14 7.15 -3.96
C PHE A 36 -7.47 7.50 -3.29
N MET A 37 -7.56 7.34 -1.98
CA MET A 37 -8.57 8.00 -1.18
C MET A 37 -8.01 9.35 -0.75
N VAL A 38 -8.57 10.42 -1.27
CA VAL A 38 -8.18 11.78 -0.95
C VAL A 38 -9.31 12.43 -0.17
N ASP A 39 -9.01 12.76 1.07
CA ASP A 39 -9.95 13.44 1.95
C ASP A 39 -10.34 14.80 1.36
N ASP A 40 -11.64 15.06 1.33
CA ASP A 40 -12.25 16.27 0.78
C ASP A 40 -12.72 17.27 1.86
N SER A 41 -12.26 17.11 3.11
CA SER A 41 -12.43 18.09 4.17
C SER A 41 -11.72 19.41 3.87
N GLY A 42 -12.20 20.50 4.47
CA GLY A 42 -11.67 21.83 4.19
C GLY A 42 -10.20 22.04 4.60
N SER A 43 -9.76 21.34 5.64
CA SER A 43 -8.37 21.37 6.15
C SER A 43 -7.36 20.78 5.17
N MET A 44 -7.82 19.95 4.24
CA MET A 44 -6.98 19.24 3.28
C MET A 44 -6.48 20.09 2.11
N ALA A 45 -7.00 21.29 1.88
CA ALA A 45 -6.64 22.08 0.70
C ALA A 45 -5.12 22.32 0.53
N PRO A 46 -4.33 22.69 1.55
CA PRO A 46 -2.87 22.82 1.44
C PRO A 46 -2.20 21.47 1.16
N LYS A 47 -2.66 20.43 1.84
CA LYS A 47 -2.12 19.05 1.77
C LYS A 47 -2.36 18.41 0.41
N GLN A 48 -3.53 18.66 -0.20
CA GLN A 48 -3.81 18.26 -1.58
C GLN A 48 -2.93 18.98 -2.60
N ASN A 49 -2.59 20.24 -2.36
CA ASN A 49 -1.66 20.96 -3.22
C ASN A 49 -0.26 20.34 -3.15
N GLU A 50 0.19 19.95 -1.97
CA GLU A 50 1.46 19.24 -1.79
C GLU A 50 1.42 17.86 -2.50
N LEU A 51 0.38 17.06 -2.32
CA LEU A 51 0.21 15.79 -3.03
C LEU A 51 0.33 15.98 -4.55
N LYS A 52 -0.43 16.93 -5.11
CA LYS A 52 -0.42 17.22 -6.55
C LYS A 52 0.94 17.67 -7.05
N SER A 53 1.66 18.47 -6.27
CA SER A 53 3.00 18.96 -6.63
C SER A 53 4.05 17.84 -6.72
N ARG A 54 3.86 16.74 -5.97
CA ARG A 54 4.78 15.60 -5.92
C ARG A 54 4.40 14.45 -6.84
N PHE A 55 3.20 14.45 -7.37
CA PHE A 55 2.74 13.37 -8.24
C PHE A 55 3.58 13.20 -9.53
N PRO A 56 4.13 14.26 -10.16
CA PRO A 56 5.05 14.09 -11.27
C PRO A 56 6.29 13.24 -10.93
N GLN A 57 6.81 13.37 -9.71
CA GLN A 57 7.94 12.57 -9.23
C GLN A 57 7.55 11.11 -9.00
N PHE A 58 6.32 10.86 -8.51
CA PHE A 58 5.78 9.53 -8.37
C PHE A 58 5.63 8.82 -9.73
N ILE A 59 5.05 9.49 -10.73
CA ILE A 59 4.97 8.95 -12.11
C ILE A 59 6.37 8.70 -12.68
N ALA A 60 7.31 9.64 -12.54
CA ALA A 60 8.68 9.46 -13.01
C ALA A 60 9.37 8.25 -12.37
N GLN A 61 9.05 7.93 -11.12
CA GLN A 61 9.53 6.71 -10.46
C GLN A 61 8.94 5.46 -11.13
N LEU A 62 7.62 5.43 -11.38
CA LEU A 62 7.01 4.33 -12.11
C LEU A 62 7.61 4.18 -13.51
N ASP A 63 7.90 5.29 -14.20
CA ASP A 63 8.54 5.28 -15.53
C ASP A 63 9.98 4.77 -15.48
N SER A 64 10.71 5.02 -14.39
CA SER A 64 12.06 4.49 -14.23
C SER A 64 12.08 2.96 -14.19
N PHE A 65 11.00 2.35 -13.75
CA PHE A 65 10.82 0.89 -13.78
C PHE A 65 10.53 0.39 -15.19
N ALA A 66 9.69 1.09 -15.94
CA ALA A 66 9.46 0.77 -17.34
C ALA A 66 10.78 0.82 -18.13
N ALA A 67 11.63 1.81 -17.88
CA ALA A 67 12.94 1.95 -18.51
C ALA A 67 13.90 0.80 -18.15
N SER A 68 13.71 0.14 -17.01
CA SER A 68 14.49 -1.05 -16.59
C SER A 68 13.84 -2.38 -17.03
N GLY A 69 12.86 -2.34 -17.91
CA GLY A 69 12.21 -3.54 -18.49
C GLY A 69 10.96 -4.02 -17.77
N HIS A 70 10.41 -3.23 -16.85
CA HIS A 70 9.23 -3.58 -16.02
C HIS A 70 8.06 -2.64 -16.25
N SER A 71 7.68 -2.50 -17.49
CA SER A 71 6.47 -1.78 -17.86
C SER A 71 5.23 -2.41 -17.26
N ALA A 72 4.33 -1.60 -16.74
CA ALA A 72 3.05 -2.03 -16.21
C ALA A 72 1.88 -1.25 -16.82
N ASP A 73 0.71 -1.87 -16.74
CA ASP A 73 -0.57 -1.26 -17.08
C ASP A 73 -1.24 -0.82 -15.77
N TYR A 74 -1.32 0.51 -15.58
CA TYR A 74 -1.90 1.11 -14.38
C TYR A 74 -3.33 1.57 -14.62
N HIS A 75 -4.23 1.19 -13.70
CA HIS A 75 -5.48 1.91 -13.47
C HIS A 75 -5.29 2.81 -12.27
N ILE A 76 -5.53 4.11 -12.41
CA ILE A 76 -5.36 5.08 -11.32
C ILE A 76 -6.70 5.74 -11.06
N GLY A 77 -7.26 5.49 -9.88
CA GLY A 77 -8.55 6.01 -9.43
C GLY A 77 -8.40 6.96 -8.24
N VAL A 78 -9.34 7.86 -8.09
CA VAL A 78 -9.47 8.75 -6.91
C VAL A 78 -10.87 8.59 -6.36
N VAL A 79 -10.99 8.38 -5.05
CA VAL A 79 -12.24 8.41 -4.28
C VAL A 79 -12.08 9.39 -3.13
N THR A 80 -13.18 9.96 -2.63
CA THR A 80 -13.15 10.88 -1.49
C THR A 80 -13.63 10.21 -0.21
N SER A 81 -13.45 10.88 0.93
CA SER A 81 -13.93 10.44 2.25
C SER A 81 -15.44 10.62 2.46
N SER A 82 -16.16 11.30 1.55
CA SER A 82 -17.55 11.72 1.74
C SER A 82 -18.56 10.62 1.40
N LEU A 83 -19.14 9.99 2.43
CA LEU A 83 -20.28 9.05 2.32
C LEU A 83 -21.57 9.57 2.98
N GLY A 84 -21.60 10.83 3.40
CA GLY A 84 -22.70 11.38 4.17
C GLY A 84 -22.60 11.03 5.66
N ALA A 85 -23.58 11.50 6.43
CA ALA A 85 -23.69 11.24 7.86
C ALA A 85 -25.13 10.80 8.18
N PRO A 86 -25.40 9.50 8.36
CA PRO A 86 -26.74 8.99 8.60
C PRO A 86 -27.40 9.63 9.82
N GLY A 87 -28.60 10.18 9.61
CA GLY A 87 -29.35 10.85 10.68
C GLY A 87 -28.88 12.27 11.03
N TYR A 88 -27.85 12.78 10.37
CA TYR A 88 -27.45 14.20 10.54
C TYR A 88 -28.45 15.13 9.88
N ALA A 89 -28.92 16.14 10.64
CA ALA A 89 -29.90 17.09 10.14
C ALA A 89 -29.31 18.19 9.25
N GLY A 90 -27.99 18.34 9.22
CA GLY A 90 -27.29 19.29 8.36
C GLY A 90 -27.00 18.72 6.97
N THR A 91 -26.34 19.53 6.15
CA THR A 91 -25.89 19.12 4.82
C THR A 91 -24.55 18.40 4.94
N CYS A 92 -24.44 17.20 4.41
CA CYS A 92 -23.23 16.41 4.36
C CYS A 92 -23.13 15.80 2.96
N SER A 93 -21.98 15.99 2.32
CA SER A 93 -21.73 15.42 0.99
C SER A 93 -21.76 13.91 1.03
N ASN A 94 -22.38 13.30 0.03
CA ASN A 94 -22.36 11.85 -0.17
C ASN A 94 -22.01 11.57 -1.63
N LEU A 95 -20.79 11.13 -1.85
CA LEU A 95 -20.29 10.75 -3.18
C LEU A 95 -20.35 9.25 -3.44
N GLY A 96 -20.83 8.48 -2.46
CA GLY A 96 -21.20 7.07 -2.61
C GLY A 96 -20.05 6.15 -2.99
N GLY A 97 -18.81 6.46 -2.65
CA GLY A 97 -17.65 5.65 -3.04
C GLY A 97 -17.36 5.65 -4.55
N LYS A 98 -17.89 6.62 -5.30
CA LYS A 98 -17.69 6.73 -6.74
C LYS A 98 -16.30 7.27 -7.07
N LEU A 99 -15.67 6.68 -8.07
CA LEU A 99 -14.41 7.20 -8.62
C LEU A 99 -14.64 8.57 -9.28
N GLN A 100 -13.74 9.48 -8.97
CA GLN A 100 -13.80 10.88 -9.40
C GLN A 100 -13.04 11.09 -10.70
N LYS A 101 -13.75 11.31 -11.80
CA LYS A 101 -13.17 11.68 -13.10
C LYS A 101 -12.44 13.03 -13.05
N ARG A 102 -12.97 13.95 -12.26
CA ARG A 102 -12.44 15.28 -12.00
C ARG A 102 -12.65 15.58 -10.53
N GLY A 103 -11.75 16.33 -9.95
CA GLY A 103 -11.96 16.83 -8.61
C GLY A 103 -13.24 17.65 -8.49
N LEU A 104 -13.73 17.78 -7.28
CA LEU A 104 -14.97 18.51 -6.98
C LEU A 104 -14.83 20.04 -7.15
N ALA A 105 -13.61 20.53 -7.34
CA ALA A 105 -13.34 21.92 -7.71
C ALA A 105 -14.13 22.27 -8.98
N LYS A 106 -15.33 22.80 -8.82
CA LYS A 106 -16.27 23.12 -9.89
C LYS A 106 -15.82 24.27 -10.80
N THR A 107 -14.85 25.03 -10.36
CA THR A 107 -14.26 26.04 -11.23
C THR A 107 -13.52 25.31 -12.33
N ASN A 108 -13.99 25.48 -13.56
CA ASN A 108 -13.22 25.25 -14.76
C ASN A 108 -11.86 25.94 -14.61
N THR A 109 -10.96 25.34 -13.86
CA THR A 109 -9.55 25.72 -13.92
C THR A 109 -9.18 25.45 -15.36
N ALA A 110 -9.02 26.50 -16.14
CA ALA A 110 -8.65 26.38 -17.54
C ALA A 110 -7.45 25.43 -17.61
N GLY A 111 -7.60 24.33 -18.33
CA GLY A 111 -6.56 23.31 -18.44
C GLY A 111 -6.70 22.07 -17.57
N CYS A 112 -7.74 21.92 -16.71
CA CYS A 112 -7.97 20.68 -15.98
C CYS A 112 -8.88 19.72 -16.76
N THR A 113 -8.29 18.73 -17.42
CA THR A 113 -9.02 17.69 -18.14
C THR A 113 -8.79 16.34 -17.46
N GLY A 114 -9.87 15.72 -16.99
CA GLY A 114 -9.81 14.35 -16.45
C GLY A 114 -9.71 13.31 -17.58
N PRO A 115 -9.56 12.03 -17.23
CA PRO A 115 -9.55 10.94 -18.19
C PRO A 115 -10.90 10.81 -18.89
N THR A 116 -10.96 10.08 -20.00
CA THR A 116 -12.21 9.80 -20.72
C THR A 116 -13.20 8.99 -19.87
N GLY A 117 -12.69 8.07 -19.02
CA GLY A 117 -13.46 7.31 -18.04
C GLY A 117 -13.50 7.96 -16.66
N ASN A 118 -13.84 7.18 -15.63
CA ASN A 118 -13.86 7.63 -14.23
C ASN A 118 -12.56 7.31 -13.47
N TYR A 119 -11.64 6.62 -14.11
CA TYR A 119 -10.27 6.38 -13.66
C TYR A 119 -9.32 6.54 -14.84
N MET A 120 -8.08 6.84 -14.55
CA MET A 120 -7.04 6.99 -15.57
C MET A 120 -6.44 5.62 -15.89
N VAL A 121 -6.31 5.32 -17.17
CA VAL A 121 -5.50 4.20 -17.68
C VAL A 121 -4.17 4.78 -18.14
N TYR A 122 -3.08 4.32 -17.52
CA TYR A 122 -1.72 4.66 -17.91
C TYR A 122 -0.98 3.35 -18.22
N ASN A 123 -0.91 3.03 -19.51
CA ASN A 123 -0.38 1.75 -19.97
C ASN A 123 1.02 1.92 -20.57
N GLN A 124 2.05 1.63 -19.78
CA GLN A 124 3.44 1.71 -20.20
C GLN A 124 3.85 0.62 -21.22
N LEU A 125 3.01 -0.41 -21.40
CA LEU A 125 3.21 -1.46 -22.40
C LEU A 125 2.68 -1.02 -23.77
N ASP A 126 1.62 -0.21 -23.78
CA ASP A 126 0.94 0.25 -24.99
C ASP A 126 0.22 1.58 -24.74
N HIS A 127 0.91 2.69 -24.94
CA HIS A 127 0.36 4.04 -24.75
C HIS A 127 -0.84 4.38 -25.63
N THR A 128 -1.17 3.55 -26.64
CA THR A 128 -2.41 3.74 -27.41
C THR A 128 -3.67 3.43 -26.62
N GLN A 129 -3.53 2.78 -25.48
CA GLN A 129 -4.62 2.48 -24.53
C GLN A 129 -4.80 3.54 -23.46
N ASP A 130 -3.90 4.51 -23.36
CA ASP A 130 -4.04 5.63 -22.44
C ASP A 130 -5.34 6.40 -22.73
N ASN A 131 -6.08 6.71 -21.66
CA ASN A 131 -7.40 7.35 -21.78
C ASN A 131 -7.43 8.83 -21.38
N PHE A 132 -6.28 9.48 -21.39
CA PHE A 132 -6.11 10.89 -21.06
C PHE A 132 -5.42 11.66 -22.20
N ASP A 133 -5.47 12.99 -22.13
CA ASP A 133 -4.82 13.85 -23.13
C ASP A 133 -3.28 13.70 -23.02
N ALA A 134 -2.67 13.17 -24.07
CA ALA A 134 -1.23 12.96 -24.13
C ALA A 134 -0.42 14.26 -24.00
N THR A 135 -0.97 15.42 -24.40
CA THR A 135 -0.30 16.72 -24.26
C THR A 135 -0.34 17.23 -22.84
N GLN A 136 -1.37 16.86 -22.07
CA GLN A 136 -1.48 17.14 -20.64
C GLN A 136 -0.62 16.19 -19.82
N GLY A 137 -0.56 14.92 -20.20
CA GLY A 137 0.19 13.87 -19.53
C GLY A 137 -0.48 13.31 -18.28
N ALA A 138 0.04 12.17 -17.81
CA ALA A 138 -0.52 11.43 -16.67
C ALA A 138 -0.52 12.24 -15.36
N ALA A 139 0.57 12.94 -15.05
CA ALA A 139 0.71 13.69 -13.80
C ALA A 139 -0.29 14.85 -13.69
N ALA A 140 -0.50 15.60 -14.77
CA ALA A 140 -1.47 16.69 -14.75
C ALA A 140 -2.92 16.19 -14.77
N THR A 141 -3.18 15.04 -15.41
CA THR A 141 -4.48 14.36 -15.36
C THR A 141 -4.81 13.92 -13.94
N PHE A 142 -3.86 13.27 -13.24
CA PHE A 142 -4.05 12.93 -11.84
C PHE A 142 -4.28 14.16 -10.95
N SER A 143 -3.49 15.22 -11.15
CA SER A 143 -3.66 16.46 -10.40
C SER A 143 -5.07 17.03 -10.56
N CYS A 144 -5.67 16.87 -11.74
CA CYS A 144 -7.06 17.24 -11.99
C CYS A 144 -8.04 16.34 -11.20
N MET A 145 -7.82 15.02 -11.19
CA MET A 145 -8.68 14.06 -10.45
C MET A 145 -8.60 14.27 -8.94
N ALA A 146 -7.40 14.50 -8.41
CA ALA A 146 -7.13 14.65 -6.97
C ALA A 146 -7.45 16.04 -6.41
N SER A 147 -7.91 16.99 -7.21
CA SER A 147 -8.37 18.31 -6.75
C SER A 147 -9.79 18.23 -6.18
N VAL A 148 -9.96 17.51 -5.06
CA VAL A 148 -11.28 17.22 -4.48
C VAL A 148 -11.79 18.32 -3.54
N VAL A 149 -10.91 19.20 -3.03
CA VAL A 149 -11.28 20.41 -2.29
C VAL A 149 -11.13 21.63 -3.18
N ASP A 150 -12.14 22.48 -3.21
CA ASP A 150 -12.06 23.83 -3.80
C ASP A 150 -11.88 24.85 -2.68
N PRO A 151 -10.67 25.40 -2.47
CA PRO A 151 -10.43 26.36 -1.42
C PRO A 151 -11.19 27.69 -1.60
N SER A 152 -11.72 27.95 -2.80
CA SER A 152 -12.54 29.11 -3.11
C SER A 152 -14.03 28.90 -2.91
N ASN A 153 -14.47 27.66 -2.66
CA ASN A 153 -15.88 27.30 -2.60
C ASN A 153 -16.22 26.52 -1.33
N THR A 154 -16.64 27.23 -0.32
CA THR A 154 -17.07 26.69 0.98
C THR A 154 -18.28 25.73 0.92
N GLN A 155 -18.91 25.57 -0.24
CA GLN A 155 -20.07 24.66 -0.42
C GLN A 155 -19.68 23.24 -0.87
N HIS A 156 -18.40 23.00 -1.11
CA HIS A 156 -17.87 21.70 -1.58
C HIS A 156 -16.73 21.18 -0.72
N THR A 157 -16.70 21.55 0.52
CA THR A 157 -15.92 20.84 1.53
C THR A 157 -16.72 19.63 2.00
N GLY A 158 -16.04 18.51 2.26
CA GLY A 158 -16.61 17.36 2.93
C GLY A 158 -17.33 17.75 4.22
N CYS A 159 -18.07 16.85 4.83
CA CYS A 159 -18.93 17.19 5.95
C CYS A 159 -18.24 17.15 7.33
N GLY A 160 -16.92 16.98 7.41
CA GLY A 160 -16.19 16.83 8.68
C GLY A 160 -16.54 15.55 9.45
N PHE A 161 -17.01 14.54 8.73
CA PHE A 161 -17.26 13.18 9.20
C PHE A 161 -16.76 12.23 8.13
N GLU A 162 -15.46 12.07 8.12
CA GLU A 162 -14.72 11.41 7.06
C GLU A 162 -14.86 9.89 7.18
N SER A 163 -15.35 9.24 6.14
CA SER A 163 -15.52 7.79 6.07
C SER A 163 -14.43 7.16 5.20
N GLN A 164 -13.16 7.32 5.58
CA GLN A 164 -12.02 6.93 4.76
C GLN A 164 -12.01 5.44 4.44
N LEU A 165 -12.25 4.58 5.43
CA LEU A 165 -12.25 3.12 5.26
C LEU A 165 -13.48 2.65 4.49
N GLU A 166 -14.67 3.13 4.87
CA GLU A 166 -15.91 2.71 4.21
C GLU A 166 -15.98 3.21 2.76
N SER A 167 -15.40 4.39 2.47
CA SER A 167 -15.38 4.93 1.12
C SER A 167 -14.58 4.05 0.15
N VAL A 168 -13.42 3.60 0.58
CA VAL A 168 -12.59 2.65 -0.18
C VAL A 168 -13.25 1.29 -0.28
N TYR A 169 -13.80 0.79 0.84
CA TYR A 169 -14.52 -0.48 0.85
C TYR A 169 -15.69 -0.45 -0.15
N THR A 170 -16.52 0.58 -0.09
CA THR A 170 -17.66 0.77 -0.99
C THR A 170 -17.21 0.87 -2.45
N ALA A 171 -16.14 1.64 -2.72
CA ALA A 171 -15.62 1.81 -4.07
C ALA A 171 -15.19 0.50 -4.72
N LEU A 172 -14.65 -0.44 -3.94
CA LEU A 172 -14.12 -1.71 -4.44
C LEU A 172 -15.10 -2.88 -4.33
N HIS A 173 -16.05 -2.82 -3.38
CA HIS A 173 -16.97 -3.91 -3.08
C HIS A 173 -18.33 -3.78 -3.77
N ASP A 174 -18.85 -2.56 -3.89
CA ASP A 174 -20.17 -2.32 -4.47
C ASP A 174 -20.15 -2.35 -6.00
N THR A 175 -20.45 -3.51 -6.57
CA THR A 175 -20.49 -3.72 -8.02
C THR A 175 -21.64 -2.99 -8.73
N SER A 176 -22.58 -2.39 -7.98
CA SER A 176 -23.66 -1.57 -8.55
C SER A 176 -23.21 -0.18 -8.97
N ILE A 177 -22.06 0.29 -8.49
CA ILE A 177 -21.49 1.60 -8.85
C ILE A 177 -20.93 1.52 -10.26
N VAL A 178 -21.69 2.05 -11.22
CA VAL A 178 -21.32 1.98 -12.65
C VAL A 178 -20.05 2.78 -12.96
N GLU A 179 -19.77 3.82 -12.22
CA GLU A 179 -18.58 4.66 -12.34
C GLU A 179 -17.28 3.90 -12.03
N ASN A 180 -17.35 2.87 -11.18
CA ASN A 180 -16.19 2.10 -10.73
C ASN A 180 -15.95 0.84 -11.58
N LYS A 181 -16.88 0.54 -12.49
CA LYS A 181 -16.82 -0.69 -13.28
C LYS A 181 -15.53 -0.79 -14.10
N GLY A 182 -14.83 -1.89 -13.95
CA GLY A 182 -13.59 -2.20 -14.68
C GLY A 182 -12.32 -1.59 -14.06
N PHE A 183 -12.42 -0.84 -12.97
CA PHE A 183 -11.26 -0.33 -12.24
C PHE A 183 -10.47 -1.46 -11.60
N LEU A 184 -11.12 -2.25 -10.75
CA LEU A 184 -10.49 -3.37 -10.04
C LEU A 184 -10.37 -4.57 -10.97
N ARG A 185 -9.15 -5.08 -11.15
CA ARG A 185 -8.82 -6.24 -11.99
C ARG A 185 -8.32 -7.39 -11.13
N ASP A 186 -8.82 -8.59 -11.34
CA ASP A 186 -8.45 -9.78 -10.54
C ASP A 186 -6.97 -10.12 -10.63
N ASP A 187 -6.35 -9.86 -11.79
CA ASP A 187 -4.96 -10.17 -12.11
C ASP A 187 -3.98 -9.01 -11.88
N ALA A 188 -4.43 -7.92 -11.25
CA ALA A 188 -3.60 -6.76 -10.91
C ALA A 188 -3.21 -6.74 -9.43
N ILE A 189 -2.07 -6.12 -9.12
CA ILE A 189 -1.76 -5.66 -7.76
C ILE A 189 -2.70 -4.52 -7.43
N LEU A 190 -3.27 -4.52 -6.23
CA LEU A 190 -4.09 -3.43 -5.72
C LEU A 190 -3.27 -2.62 -4.71
N ALA A 191 -3.00 -1.37 -5.01
CA ALA A 191 -2.40 -0.45 -4.05
C ALA A 191 -3.41 0.63 -3.66
N ILE A 192 -3.69 0.75 -2.38
CA ILE A 192 -4.62 1.73 -1.81
C ILE A 192 -3.82 2.74 -1.01
N ILE A 193 -4.03 4.02 -1.30
CA ILE A 193 -3.27 5.12 -0.70
C ILE A 193 -4.27 6.10 -0.10
N TRP A 194 -4.35 6.13 1.23
CA TRP A 194 -5.14 7.12 1.97
C TRP A 194 -4.32 8.38 2.20
N VAL A 195 -4.93 9.54 1.93
CA VAL A 195 -4.34 10.86 2.20
C VAL A 195 -5.36 11.68 2.98
N THR A 196 -5.17 11.80 4.29
CA THR A 196 -6.13 12.42 5.22
C THR A 196 -5.43 12.96 6.46
N ASP A 197 -5.94 14.04 7.02
CA ASP A 197 -5.47 14.64 8.27
C ASP A 197 -6.36 14.33 9.47
N GLU A 198 -7.42 13.54 9.29
CA GLU A 198 -8.33 13.10 10.35
C GLU A 198 -8.38 11.56 10.44
N ASP A 199 -8.93 11.03 11.55
CA ASP A 199 -9.17 9.60 11.71
C ASP A 199 -10.47 9.17 11.04
N ASP A 200 -10.60 7.87 10.79
CA ASP A 200 -11.79 7.28 10.19
C ASP A 200 -13.04 7.42 11.08
N CYS A 201 -14.10 7.92 10.51
CA CYS A 201 -15.43 8.03 11.12
C CYS A 201 -16.50 7.22 10.36
N SER A 202 -16.11 6.09 9.81
CA SER A 202 -17.03 5.21 9.09
C SER A 202 -18.13 4.68 10.00
N VAL A 203 -19.39 4.78 9.56
CA VAL A 203 -20.56 4.36 10.31
C VAL A 203 -21.52 3.54 9.45
N ASP A 204 -22.28 2.66 10.08
CA ASP A 204 -23.39 1.98 9.45
C ASP A 204 -24.59 2.91 9.24
N SER A 205 -25.48 2.59 8.30
CA SER A 205 -26.73 3.31 8.07
C SER A 205 -27.68 3.27 9.28
N SER A 206 -27.50 2.32 10.19
CA SER A 206 -28.28 2.17 11.43
C SER A 206 -27.66 2.91 12.63
N SER A 207 -26.48 3.52 12.46
CA SER A 207 -25.77 4.23 13.52
C SER A 207 -26.54 5.45 14.00
N ASP A 208 -26.57 5.64 15.32
CA ASP A 208 -27.12 6.84 15.96
C ASP A 208 -26.06 7.93 16.22
N LEU A 209 -24.82 7.75 15.72
CA LEU A 209 -23.68 8.64 16.01
C LEU A 209 -24.02 10.12 15.75
N PHE A 210 -24.72 10.42 14.67
CA PHE A 210 -25.01 11.80 14.27
C PHE A 210 -26.43 12.26 14.63
N SER A 211 -27.27 11.38 15.15
CA SER A 211 -28.67 11.68 15.51
C SER A 211 -28.99 11.58 17.00
N ASN A 212 -28.06 11.04 17.81
CA ASN A 212 -28.28 10.88 19.25
C ASN A 212 -27.97 12.17 20.02
N PRO A 213 -28.96 12.82 20.66
CA PRO A 213 -28.76 14.08 21.40
C PRO A 213 -27.92 13.92 22.66
N SER A 214 -27.86 12.69 23.23
CA SER A 214 -27.08 12.45 24.46
C SER A 214 -25.56 12.43 24.24
N LEU A 215 -25.09 12.42 22.99
CA LEU A 215 -23.66 12.48 22.65
C LEU A 215 -23.12 13.93 22.60
N GLY A 216 -23.93 14.94 22.93
CA GLY A 216 -23.50 16.35 22.89
C GLY A 216 -23.56 16.99 21.50
N PRO A 217 -22.71 17.96 21.18
CA PRO A 217 -22.69 18.61 19.88
C PRO A 217 -22.32 17.66 18.75
N VAL A 218 -22.84 17.89 17.55
CA VAL A 218 -22.45 17.18 16.34
C VAL A 218 -21.25 17.92 15.74
N ASN A 219 -20.07 17.46 16.10
CA ASN A 219 -18.76 17.93 15.61
C ASN A 219 -17.84 16.72 15.39
N SER A 220 -16.66 16.91 14.79
CA SER A 220 -15.68 15.85 14.51
C SER A 220 -15.22 15.10 15.77
N TYR A 221 -15.24 15.75 16.94
CA TYR A 221 -14.92 15.06 18.21
C TYR A 221 -15.80 13.86 18.52
N ARG A 222 -17.04 13.80 18.01
CA ARG A 222 -17.92 12.62 18.18
C ARG A 222 -17.29 11.35 17.63
N CYS A 223 -16.60 11.45 16.50
CA CYS A 223 -15.89 10.33 15.88
C CYS A 223 -14.77 9.86 16.81
N ALA A 224 -13.89 10.76 17.23
CA ALA A 224 -12.81 10.41 18.17
C ALA A 224 -13.37 9.87 19.50
N GLN A 225 -14.44 10.48 20.03
CA GLN A 225 -15.06 10.09 21.30
C GLN A 225 -15.63 8.67 21.28
N ASN A 226 -16.14 8.21 20.14
CA ASN A 226 -16.73 6.88 20.01
C ASN A 226 -15.78 5.88 19.34
N GLY A 227 -14.77 6.34 18.62
CA GLY A 227 -13.81 5.54 17.87
C GLY A 227 -12.51 5.22 18.60
N ILE A 228 -12.21 5.94 19.70
CA ILE A 228 -10.96 5.78 20.44
C ILE A 228 -11.24 5.40 21.89
N VAL A 229 -10.52 4.41 22.39
CA VAL A 229 -10.46 4.04 23.82
C VAL A 229 -9.07 4.32 24.35
N CYS A 230 -8.98 4.95 25.54
CA CYS A 230 -7.74 5.16 26.26
C CYS A 230 -7.91 4.60 27.68
N ASP A 231 -6.93 3.84 28.16
CA ASP A 231 -7.03 3.08 29.44
C ASP A 231 -8.33 2.24 29.51
N GLY A 232 -8.80 1.72 28.36
CA GLY A 232 -9.99 0.87 28.25
C GLY A 232 -11.34 1.61 28.25
N MET A 233 -11.36 2.95 28.26
CA MET A 233 -12.57 3.77 28.25
C MET A 233 -12.61 4.67 27.00
N LEU A 234 -13.81 4.93 26.50
CA LEU A 234 -14.03 5.94 25.47
C LEU A 234 -13.60 7.33 25.95
N LEU A 235 -13.25 8.21 25.00
CA LEU A 235 -12.84 9.57 25.36
C LEU A 235 -13.99 10.32 26.05
N PRO A 236 -13.68 11.06 27.15
CA PRO A 236 -14.70 11.78 27.89
C PRO A 236 -15.18 13.05 27.17
N SER A 237 -16.37 13.52 27.51
CA SER A 237 -16.90 14.80 27.02
C SER A 237 -16.20 16.02 27.66
N VAL A 238 -15.37 15.80 28.68
CA VAL A 238 -14.61 16.87 29.34
C VAL A 238 -13.19 16.88 28.79
N PRO A 239 -12.65 18.05 28.41
CA PRO A 239 -11.32 18.16 27.83
C PRO A 239 -10.23 17.63 28.77
N GLN A 240 -9.28 16.92 28.19
CA GLN A 240 -8.09 16.41 28.86
C GLN A 240 -6.90 16.52 27.91
N ALA A 241 -5.83 17.17 28.33
CA ALA A 241 -4.69 17.49 27.46
C ALA A 241 -3.94 16.26 26.95
N SER A 242 -4.03 15.13 27.64
CA SER A 242 -3.34 13.89 27.25
C SER A 242 -4.07 12.68 27.81
N PHE A 243 -4.14 11.64 26.99
CA PHE A 243 -4.63 10.31 27.36
C PHE A 243 -3.52 9.28 27.18
N ALA A 244 -3.63 8.14 27.85
CA ALA A 244 -2.63 7.07 27.80
C ALA A 244 -3.25 5.76 27.29
N ASN A 245 -2.39 4.86 26.77
CA ASN A 245 -2.77 3.53 26.29
C ASN A 245 -3.96 3.56 25.33
N CYS A 246 -3.89 4.47 24.34
CA CYS A 246 -4.96 4.66 23.40
C CYS A 246 -4.93 3.60 22.28
N ALA A 247 -6.09 3.20 21.84
CA ALA A 247 -6.30 2.24 20.75
C ALA A 247 -7.65 2.49 20.09
N PRO A 248 -7.90 2.00 18.87
CA PRO A 248 -9.22 2.07 18.28
C PRO A 248 -10.24 1.29 19.12
N ALA A 249 -11.43 1.88 19.30
CA ALA A 249 -12.53 1.21 19.97
C ALA A 249 -13.01 0.02 19.14
N THR A 250 -13.31 -1.10 19.80
CA THR A 250 -14.02 -2.19 19.16
C THR A 250 -15.46 -1.78 18.86
N TYR A 251 -16.12 -2.49 17.93
CA TYR A 251 -17.52 -2.25 17.59
C TYR A 251 -18.44 -2.24 18.84
N ALA A 252 -18.19 -3.13 19.78
CA ALA A 252 -18.95 -3.17 21.04
C ALA A 252 -18.67 -1.97 21.95
N GLN A 253 -17.39 -1.55 22.06
CA GLN A 253 -17.00 -0.40 22.89
C GLN A 253 -17.54 0.92 22.34
N SER A 254 -17.60 1.08 21.02
CA SER A 254 -18.22 2.24 20.37
C SER A 254 -19.74 2.30 20.57
N GLY A 255 -20.34 1.29 21.21
CA GLY A 255 -21.80 1.15 21.30
C GLY A 255 -22.43 0.84 19.95
N LYS A 256 -21.70 0.20 19.05
CA LYS A 256 -22.09 -0.12 17.65
C LYS A 256 -22.33 1.13 16.79
N ARG A 257 -21.64 2.23 17.12
CA ARG A 257 -21.82 3.50 16.41
C ARG A 257 -20.91 3.62 15.20
N GLU A 258 -19.66 3.18 15.35
CA GLU A 258 -18.71 3.16 14.25
C GLU A 258 -18.55 1.74 13.69
N THR A 259 -18.29 1.63 12.42
CA THR A 259 -18.16 0.34 11.74
C THR A 259 -17.05 -0.50 12.36
N ASP A 260 -17.27 -1.81 12.44
CA ASP A 260 -16.28 -2.77 12.92
C ASP A 260 -15.05 -2.79 12.00
N LEU A 261 -13.88 -2.53 12.56
CA LEU A 261 -12.62 -2.49 11.81
C LEU A 261 -12.24 -3.87 11.24
N GLU A 262 -12.69 -4.96 11.87
CA GLU A 262 -12.42 -6.31 11.38
C GLU A 262 -13.06 -6.60 10.02
N LYS A 263 -14.11 -5.88 9.65
CA LYS A 263 -14.67 -5.85 8.29
C LYS A 263 -13.60 -5.46 7.27
N TYR A 264 -12.91 -4.35 7.52
CA TYR A 264 -11.87 -3.83 6.62
C TYR A 264 -10.58 -4.66 6.68
N VAL A 265 -10.18 -5.07 7.89
CA VAL A 265 -9.03 -5.97 8.06
C VAL A 265 -9.23 -7.23 7.25
N THR A 266 -10.38 -7.89 7.37
CA THR A 266 -10.72 -9.08 6.59
C THR A 266 -10.66 -8.80 5.09
N TYR A 267 -11.29 -7.71 4.65
CA TYR A 267 -11.38 -7.37 3.22
C TYR A 267 -10.01 -7.09 2.59
N PHE A 268 -9.12 -6.42 3.30
CA PHE A 268 -7.81 -6.06 2.74
C PHE A 268 -6.69 -7.08 3.00
N THR A 269 -6.84 -7.99 3.97
CA THR A 269 -5.74 -8.86 4.39
C THR A 269 -6.00 -10.36 4.24
N GLN A 270 -7.23 -10.76 3.89
CA GLN A 270 -7.56 -12.16 3.66
C GLN A 270 -7.70 -12.46 2.15
N SER A 271 -7.66 -13.73 1.80
CA SER A 271 -7.96 -14.15 0.43
C SER A 271 -9.44 -13.94 0.09
N ASN A 272 -9.77 -13.85 -1.19
CA ASN A 272 -11.16 -13.68 -1.64
C ASN A 272 -12.08 -14.83 -1.19
N THR A 273 -11.56 -16.04 -1.00
CA THR A 273 -12.30 -17.18 -0.45
C THR A 273 -12.62 -17.02 1.04
N ALA A 274 -11.93 -16.12 1.73
CA ALA A 274 -12.14 -15.77 3.14
C ALA A 274 -12.74 -14.35 3.30
N GLY A 275 -13.28 -13.76 2.23
CA GLY A 275 -13.92 -12.44 2.26
C GLY A 275 -13.01 -11.29 1.86
N GLY A 276 -11.81 -11.55 1.39
CA GLY A 276 -10.85 -10.53 0.94
C GLY A 276 -11.08 -10.05 -0.49
N VAL A 277 -10.45 -8.93 -0.83
CA VAL A 277 -10.59 -8.29 -2.14
C VAL A 277 -9.78 -8.97 -3.24
N LYS A 278 -8.68 -9.64 -2.90
CA LYS A 278 -7.79 -10.35 -3.84
C LYS A 278 -7.72 -11.84 -3.51
N ALA A 279 -7.41 -12.65 -4.51
CA ALA A 279 -7.18 -14.07 -4.32
C ALA A 279 -5.94 -14.32 -3.43
N ASP A 280 -4.90 -13.51 -3.62
CA ASP A 280 -3.72 -13.50 -2.78
C ASP A 280 -3.66 -12.17 -2.01
N PRO A 281 -3.67 -12.17 -0.66
CA PRO A 281 -3.57 -10.95 0.12
C PRO A 281 -2.23 -10.22 -0.04
N ARG A 282 -1.18 -10.87 -0.56
CA ARG A 282 0.10 -10.23 -0.88
C ARG A 282 0.01 -9.27 -2.06
N ASP A 283 -1.05 -9.41 -2.88
CA ASP A 283 -1.37 -8.49 -3.97
C ASP A 283 -2.00 -7.18 -3.50
N VAL A 284 -2.22 -7.02 -2.20
CA VAL A 284 -2.77 -5.82 -1.61
C VAL A 284 -1.67 -5.04 -0.91
N ILE A 285 -1.46 -3.80 -1.33
CA ILE A 285 -0.56 -2.83 -0.70
C ILE A 285 -1.43 -1.76 -0.06
N LEU A 286 -1.29 -1.55 1.23
CA LEU A 286 -1.97 -0.48 1.95
C LEU A 286 -0.97 0.61 2.32
N ALA A 287 -1.28 1.85 1.95
CA ALA A 287 -0.44 2.98 2.32
C ALA A 287 -1.29 4.13 2.87
N ALA A 288 -0.76 4.85 3.84
CA ALA A 288 -1.41 6.03 4.38
C ALA A 288 -0.42 7.18 4.56
N ILE A 289 -0.80 8.35 4.09
CA ILE A 289 -0.22 9.63 4.45
C ILE A 289 -1.22 10.26 5.43
N THR A 290 -0.98 10.07 6.73
CA THR A 290 -1.93 10.42 7.79
C THR A 290 -1.19 10.80 9.07
N ALA A 291 -1.91 11.34 10.06
CA ALA A 291 -1.32 11.73 11.33
C ALA A 291 -0.84 10.51 12.16
N PRO A 292 0.10 10.70 13.09
CA PRO A 292 0.41 9.69 14.11
C PRO A 292 -0.81 9.30 14.93
N ALA A 293 -0.85 8.06 15.42
CA ALA A 293 -1.90 7.61 16.34
C ALA A 293 -1.83 8.34 17.70
N ASP A 294 -0.63 8.71 18.12
CA ASP A 294 -0.34 9.39 19.39
C ASP A 294 0.46 10.69 19.15
N PRO A 295 0.36 11.67 20.05
CA PRO A 295 -0.42 11.70 21.29
C PRO A 295 -1.92 11.89 21.04
N VAL A 296 -2.77 11.31 21.90
CA VAL A 296 -4.20 11.60 21.97
C VAL A 296 -4.47 12.58 23.10
N GLY A 297 -5.18 13.65 22.80
CA GLY A 297 -5.59 14.67 23.76
C GLY A 297 -6.83 15.40 23.29
N SER A 298 -7.42 16.23 24.16
CA SER A 298 -8.56 17.07 23.79
C SER A 298 -8.49 18.42 24.50
N TYR A 299 -9.16 19.41 23.92
CA TYR A 299 -9.14 20.78 24.41
C TYR A 299 -10.54 21.42 24.36
N THR A 300 -10.71 22.53 25.07
CA THR A 300 -11.91 23.37 24.93
C THR A 300 -11.83 24.20 23.68
N ALA A 301 -12.66 23.88 22.70
CA ALA A 301 -12.84 24.70 21.50
C ALA A 301 -13.89 25.79 21.72
N THR A 302 -13.74 26.92 21.00
CA THR A 302 -14.68 28.03 21.02
C THR A 302 -15.10 28.42 19.61
N GLY A 303 -16.32 28.98 19.49
CA GLY A 303 -16.91 29.36 18.22
C GLY A 303 -17.78 28.25 17.62
N SER A 304 -18.91 28.65 17.03
CA SER A 304 -19.87 27.72 16.46
C SER A 304 -19.33 26.93 15.25
N ALA A 305 -18.35 27.48 14.55
CA ALA A 305 -17.66 26.75 13.46
C ALA A 305 -16.91 25.51 13.95
N ASN A 306 -16.31 25.57 15.15
CA ASN A 306 -15.55 24.48 15.76
C ASN A 306 -16.42 23.52 16.57
N CYS A 307 -17.56 24.00 17.06
CA CYS A 307 -18.40 23.25 17.99
C CYS A 307 -19.65 22.61 17.34
N GLY A 308 -19.94 22.97 16.10
CA GLY A 308 -21.11 22.43 15.39
C GLY A 308 -22.44 22.80 16.01
N THR A 309 -23.42 21.91 15.92
CA THR A 309 -24.79 22.12 16.37
C THR A 309 -25.27 20.97 17.26
N LEU A 310 -26.29 21.24 18.09
CA LEU A 310 -27.00 20.17 18.81
C LEU A 310 -27.91 19.40 17.84
N VAL A 311 -28.16 18.13 18.14
CA VAL A 311 -29.21 17.36 17.46
C VAL A 311 -30.55 18.07 17.70
N GLY A 312 -31.28 18.34 16.61
CA GLY A 312 -32.53 19.12 16.66
C GLY A 312 -32.36 20.62 16.52
N GLY A 313 -31.14 21.12 16.32
CA GLY A 313 -30.83 22.52 16.09
C GLY A 313 -30.27 23.23 17.34
N GLY A 314 -29.74 24.42 17.14
CA GLY A 314 -29.06 25.21 18.17
C GLY A 314 -27.54 25.14 18.04
N GLN A 315 -26.93 26.32 17.92
CA GLN A 315 -25.48 26.46 17.82
C GLN A 315 -24.81 26.28 19.19
N VAL A 316 -23.67 25.65 19.20
CA VAL A 316 -22.82 25.49 20.39
C VAL A 316 -21.58 26.34 20.20
N THR A 317 -21.26 27.17 21.21
CA THR A 317 -20.14 28.12 21.13
C THR A 317 -18.93 27.68 21.97
N THR A 318 -19.10 26.64 22.78
CA THR A 318 -18.00 26.07 23.58
C THR A 318 -18.21 24.55 23.66
N CYS A 319 -17.19 23.77 23.29
CA CYS A 319 -17.26 22.32 23.24
C CYS A 319 -15.88 21.69 23.51
N THR A 320 -15.84 20.36 23.62
CA THR A 320 -14.61 19.59 23.55
C THR A 320 -14.28 19.29 22.09
N ASN A 321 -13.00 19.41 21.72
CA ASN A 321 -12.48 18.99 20.42
C ASN A 321 -11.19 18.20 20.59
N ILE A 322 -10.82 17.40 19.57
CA ILE A 322 -9.60 16.58 19.57
C ILE A 322 -8.36 17.50 19.36
N SER A 323 -7.27 17.18 20.04
CA SER A 323 -5.99 17.86 19.82
C SER A 323 -5.23 17.19 18.67
N HIS A 324 -4.56 17.99 17.87
CA HIS A 324 -3.71 17.45 16.81
C HIS A 324 -2.58 16.59 17.39
N SER A 325 -2.32 15.44 16.79
CA SER A 325 -1.21 14.55 17.16
C SER A 325 0.10 14.93 16.47
N CYS A 326 0.02 15.70 15.39
CA CYS A 326 1.19 16.31 14.75
C CYS A 326 0.87 17.67 14.14
N THR A 327 1.92 18.49 14.02
CA THR A 327 1.93 19.75 13.28
C THR A 327 3.28 19.91 12.59
N LEU A 328 3.31 20.63 11.48
CA LEU A 328 4.56 21.06 10.88
C LEU A 328 5.00 22.39 11.54
N ASP A 329 6.14 22.40 12.21
CA ASP A 329 6.63 23.57 12.98
C ASP A 329 6.72 24.86 12.16
N THR A 330 7.03 24.74 10.87
CA THR A 330 7.16 25.88 9.96
C THR A 330 5.81 26.38 9.43
N ASP A 331 4.77 25.56 9.49
CA ASP A 331 3.42 25.89 9.02
C ASP A 331 2.34 25.12 9.77
N PRO A 332 2.20 25.31 11.11
CA PRO A 332 1.29 24.54 11.95
C PRO A 332 -0.20 24.79 11.67
N THR A 333 -0.51 25.86 10.96
CA THR A 333 -1.90 26.23 10.61
C THR A 333 -2.42 25.42 9.42
N ASN A 334 -1.54 25.06 8.48
CA ASN A 334 -1.91 24.40 7.25
C ASN A 334 -1.55 22.90 7.25
N PHE A 335 -0.53 22.52 8.02
CA PHE A 335 -0.07 21.12 8.10
C PHE A 335 -0.17 20.63 9.54
N PHE A 336 -1.28 20.03 9.85
CA PHE A 336 -1.60 19.36 11.11
C PHE A 336 -2.38 18.08 10.82
N GLY A 337 -2.55 17.24 11.83
CA GLY A 337 -3.41 16.07 11.72
C GLY A 337 -3.84 15.52 13.09
N ASP A 338 -5.01 14.95 13.13
CA ASP A 338 -5.65 14.39 14.31
C ASP A 338 -5.25 12.93 14.51
N PRO A 339 -5.24 12.40 15.75
CA PRO A 339 -4.77 11.05 16.05
C PRO A 339 -5.50 9.99 15.22
N ALA A 340 -4.82 9.38 14.24
CA ALA A 340 -5.40 8.42 13.30
C ALA A 340 -5.33 6.98 13.84
N GLN A 341 -6.07 6.68 14.89
CA GLN A 341 -6.06 5.38 15.56
C GLN A 341 -6.67 4.27 14.70
N ARG A 342 -7.85 4.50 14.12
CA ARG A 342 -8.63 3.53 13.37
C ARG A 342 -8.00 3.21 12.02
N LEU A 343 -7.67 4.26 11.25
CA LEU A 343 -7.06 4.11 9.93
C LEU A 343 -5.71 3.40 10.02
N ARG A 344 -4.85 3.82 10.93
CA ARG A 344 -3.52 3.20 11.11
C ARG A 344 -3.60 1.76 11.59
N TYR A 345 -4.60 1.42 12.40
CA TYR A 345 -4.84 0.04 12.81
C TYR A 345 -5.08 -0.86 11.60
N VAL A 346 -6.00 -0.48 10.71
CA VAL A 346 -6.34 -1.28 9.52
C VAL A 346 -5.15 -1.38 8.56
N VAL A 347 -4.53 -0.24 8.24
CA VAL A 347 -3.38 -0.20 7.33
C VAL A 347 -2.22 -1.05 7.85
N GLY A 348 -1.93 -0.97 9.15
CA GLY A 348 -0.85 -1.73 9.79
C GLY A 348 -1.06 -3.25 9.86
N LYS A 349 -2.27 -3.74 9.58
CA LYS A 349 -2.54 -5.20 9.51
C LYS A 349 -2.12 -5.84 8.19
N ALA A 350 -1.95 -5.07 7.13
CA ALA A 350 -1.51 -5.62 5.86
C ALA A 350 -0.02 -6.01 5.91
N GLN A 351 0.32 -7.12 5.28
CA GLN A 351 1.71 -7.56 5.15
C GLN A 351 2.55 -6.52 4.40
N ASN A 352 1.99 -5.97 3.31
CA ASN A 352 2.60 -4.93 2.51
C ASN A 352 1.97 -3.57 2.86
N HIS A 353 2.54 -2.84 3.82
CA HIS A 353 2.02 -1.53 4.19
C HIS A 353 3.12 -0.45 4.29
N ALA A 354 2.70 0.81 4.17
CA ALA A 354 3.52 1.99 4.42
C ALA A 354 2.68 3.07 5.09
N ILE A 355 3.18 3.67 6.16
CA ILE A 355 2.50 4.75 6.85
C ILE A 355 3.50 5.90 7.06
N THR A 356 3.14 7.08 6.57
CA THR A 356 3.95 8.30 6.65
C THR A 356 3.12 9.45 7.25
N SER A 357 3.77 10.53 7.64
CA SER A 357 3.09 11.64 8.29
C SER A 357 2.47 12.61 7.28
N ILE A 358 1.22 13.04 7.55
CA ILE A 358 0.55 14.14 6.84
C ILE A 358 1.15 15.51 7.21
N CYS A 359 1.87 15.58 8.32
CA CYS A 359 2.53 16.78 8.81
C CYS A 359 3.93 16.99 8.23
N ASP A 360 4.40 16.11 7.35
CA ASP A 360 5.69 16.28 6.70
C ASP A 360 5.65 17.46 5.71
N ASN A 361 6.76 18.15 5.59
CA ASN A 361 6.90 19.27 4.67
C ASN A 361 6.93 18.89 3.20
N SER A 362 7.02 17.59 2.90
CA SER A 362 6.98 17.05 1.54
C SER A 362 6.54 15.61 1.52
N TYR A 363 5.61 15.28 0.62
CA TYR A 363 5.15 13.91 0.40
C TYR A 363 6.00 13.13 -0.62
N ALA A 364 7.09 13.73 -1.11
CA ALA A 364 7.98 13.05 -2.06
C ALA A 364 8.53 11.73 -1.52
N THR A 365 9.02 11.73 -0.27
CA THR A 365 9.53 10.51 0.39
C THR A 365 8.43 9.47 0.59
N ALA A 366 7.23 9.89 0.98
CA ALA A 366 6.07 9.01 1.15
C ALA A 366 5.70 8.32 -0.17
N LEU A 367 5.53 9.10 -1.22
CA LEU A 367 5.20 8.58 -2.56
C LEU A 367 6.32 7.69 -3.11
N ALA A 368 7.58 8.05 -2.88
CA ALA A 368 8.71 7.23 -3.26
C ALA A 368 8.70 5.86 -2.56
N ALA A 369 8.45 5.83 -1.25
CA ALA A 369 8.34 4.58 -0.50
C ALA A 369 7.17 3.70 -0.99
N ILE A 370 6.03 4.31 -1.32
CA ILE A 370 4.88 3.62 -1.89
C ILE A 370 5.21 3.07 -3.28
N GLY A 371 5.80 3.89 -4.14
CA GLY A 371 6.25 3.48 -5.47
C GLY A 371 7.22 2.30 -5.39
N GLN A 372 8.18 2.33 -4.48
CA GLN A 372 9.11 1.21 -4.27
C GLN A 372 8.39 -0.08 -3.85
N LYS A 373 7.34 -0.01 -3.01
CA LYS A 373 6.56 -1.20 -2.64
C LYS A 373 5.80 -1.79 -3.82
N ILE A 374 5.20 -0.94 -4.65
CA ILE A 374 4.53 -1.36 -5.89
C ILE A 374 5.51 -2.09 -6.79
N VAL A 375 6.67 -1.51 -6.97
CA VAL A 375 7.74 -2.07 -7.76
C VAL A 375 8.22 -3.41 -7.23
N ASN A 376 8.50 -3.50 -5.92
CA ASN A 376 8.92 -4.75 -5.31
C ASN A 376 7.86 -5.85 -5.50
N ALA A 377 6.57 -5.48 -5.52
CA ALA A 377 5.49 -6.41 -5.78
C ALA A 377 5.37 -6.84 -7.26
N LEU A 378 5.86 -6.00 -8.19
CA LEU A 378 5.96 -6.32 -9.61
C LEU A 378 7.21 -7.13 -9.95
N GLN A 379 8.20 -7.16 -9.06
CA GLN A 379 9.47 -7.82 -9.33
C GLN A 379 9.37 -9.34 -9.22
N PRO A 380 10.01 -10.06 -10.13
CA PRO A 380 10.28 -11.48 -9.94
C PRO A 380 11.29 -11.67 -8.78
N SER A 381 11.31 -12.85 -8.22
CA SER A 381 12.21 -13.18 -7.12
C SER A 381 13.65 -13.14 -7.55
N CYS A 382 14.40 -12.24 -6.98
CA CYS A 382 15.83 -12.11 -7.20
C CYS A 382 16.62 -13.02 -6.26
N LEU A 383 17.67 -13.63 -6.80
CA LEU A 383 18.67 -14.33 -6.01
C LEU A 383 19.73 -13.31 -5.54
N THR A 384 19.93 -13.27 -4.25
CA THR A 384 20.84 -12.29 -3.62
C THR A 384 22.24 -12.85 -3.32
N SER A 385 22.45 -14.13 -3.60
CA SER A 385 23.72 -14.81 -3.37
C SER A 385 24.02 -15.77 -4.52
N PRO A 386 25.30 -16.04 -4.84
CA PRO A 386 25.67 -16.98 -5.86
C PRO A 386 25.10 -18.37 -5.55
N LEU A 387 24.48 -19.00 -6.55
CA LEU A 387 23.91 -20.33 -6.40
C LEU A 387 25.02 -21.38 -6.37
N LYS A 388 24.90 -22.35 -5.49
CA LYS A 388 25.67 -23.59 -5.57
C LYS A 388 25.19 -24.37 -6.79
N LEU A 389 26.15 -24.87 -7.55
CA LEU A 389 25.88 -25.73 -8.71
C LEU A 389 26.12 -27.20 -8.37
N VAL A 390 25.24 -28.06 -8.88
CA VAL A 390 25.37 -29.49 -8.76
C VAL A 390 25.37 -30.12 -10.14
N THR A 391 26.10 -31.23 -10.28
CA THR A 391 26.14 -31.98 -11.53
C THR A 391 25.09 -33.10 -11.49
N VAL A 392 24.12 -33.04 -12.38
CA VAL A 392 23.07 -34.04 -12.54
C VAL A 392 23.13 -34.55 -13.99
N ASN A 393 23.30 -35.87 -14.18
CA ASN A 393 23.41 -36.50 -15.51
C ASN A 393 24.47 -35.84 -16.42
N GLY A 394 25.57 -35.35 -15.85
CA GLY A 394 26.64 -34.70 -16.59
C GLY A 394 26.41 -33.21 -16.92
N SER A 395 25.27 -32.63 -16.58
CA SER A 395 24.94 -31.21 -16.74
C SER A 395 25.01 -30.46 -15.40
N GLN A 396 25.55 -29.28 -15.41
CA GLN A 396 25.54 -28.38 -14.26
C GLN A 396 24.18 -27.68 -14.13
N ARG A 397 23.65 -27.67 -12.92
CA ARG A 397 22.40 -26.93 -12.63
C ARG A 397 22.46 -26.28 -11.25
N PRO A 398 21.66 -25.23 -10.99
CA PRO A 398 21.50 -24.68 -9.65
C PRO A 398 20.97 -25.72 -8.65
N ASP A 399 21.56 -25.75 -7.47
CA ASP A 399 21.14 -26.63 -6.37
C ASP A 399 19.92 -26.03 -5.66
N CYS A 400 18.77 -26.06 -6.36
CA CYS A 400 17.50 -25.50 -5.91
C CYS A 400 16.39 -26.53 -5.94
N ILE A 401 15.48 -26.40 -4.98
CA ILE A 401 14.15 -27.03 -5.00
C ILE A 401 13.14 -25.90 -5.24
N VAL A 402 12.37 -26.01 -6.30
CA VAL A 402 11.27 -25.08 -6.61
C VAL A 402 9.96 -25.87 -6.62
N GLN A 403 9.00 -25.42 -5.85
CA GLN A 403 7.74 -26.15 -5.71
C GLN A 403 6.54 -25.21 -5.78
N ASP A 404 5.48 -25.66 -6.42
CA ASP A 404 4.17 -25.04 -6.32
C ASP A 404 3.57 -25.32 -4.95
N VAL A 405 3.18 -24.28 -4.27
CA VAL A 405 2.45 -24.35 -2.99
C VAL A 405 1.08 -23.75 -3.20
N THR A 406 0.08 -24.61 -3.28
CA THR A 406 -1.32 -24.21 -3.46
C THR A 406 -2.07 -24.33 -2.14
N ASN A 407 -2.74 -23.29 -1.70
CA ASN A 407 -3.60 -23.30 -0.53
C ASN A 407 -5.07 -23.24 -0.97
N THR A 408 -5.78 -24.36 -0.84
CA THR A 408 -7.21 -24.43 -1.13
C THR A 408 -7.98 -24.65 0.16
N SER A 409 -8.67 -23.62 0.63
CA SER A 409 -9.50 -23.67 1.86
C SER A 409 -8.75 -24.22 3.08
N GLY A 410 -7.49 -23.81 3.27
CA GLY A 410 -6.65 -24.25 4.39
C GLY A 410 -5.89 -25.57 4.15
N VAL A 411 -6.14 -26.23 3.03
CA VAL A 411 -5.36 -27.42 2.63
C VAL A 411 -4.20 -26.98 1.74
N VAL A 412 -2.98 -27.17 2.24
CA VAL A 412 -1.75 -26.83 1.51
C VAL A 412 -1.23 -28.05 0.76
N THR A 413 -1.16 -27.93 -0.56
CA THR A 413 -0.50 -28.95 -1.43
C THR A 413 0.81 -28.39 -1.96
N ARG A 414 1.83 -29.25 -2.08
CA ARG A 414 3.15 -28.93 -2.60
C ARG A 414 3.51 -29.84 -3.74
N ASN A 415 3.86 -29.26 -4.90
CA ASN A 415 4.28 -29.99 -6.09
C ASN A 415 5.67 -29.50 -6.52
N ILE A 416 6.68 -30.35 -6.42
CA ILE A 416 8.04 -30.03 -6.86
C ILE A 416 8.05 -29.96 -8.38
N MET A 417 8.63 -28.86 -8.90
CA MET A 417 8.79 -28.62 -10.33
C MET A 417 10.18 -29.04 -10.79
N PRO A 418 10.31 -29.70 -11.96
CA PRO A 418 11.62 -30.00 -12.54
C PRO A 418 12.33 -28.74 -13.04
N PHE A 419 13.64 -28.77 -13.13
CA PHE A 419 14.43 -27.77 -13.84
C PHE A 419 14.18 -27.88 -15.34
N CYS A 420 13.80 -26.81 -16.03
CA CYS A 420 13.36 -26.84 -17.43
C CYS A 420 14.38 -27.46 -18.39
N PRO A 421 15.69 -27.16 -18.28
CA PRO A 421 16.69 -27.82 -19.12
C PRO A 421 16.79 -29.35 -18.95
N ASP A 422 16.49 -29.85 -17.75
CA ASP A 422 16.51 -31.29 -17.44
C ASP A 422 15.23 -32.04 -17.87
N ALA A 423 14.16 -31.30 -18.14
CA ALA A 423 12.82 -31.86 -18.43
C ALA A 423 12.17 -31.15 -19.63
N PRO A 424 12.75 -31.26 -20.84
CA PRO A 424 12.23 -30.60 -22.03
C PRO A 424 10.77 -30.98 -22.32
N GLY A 425 9.90 -29.96 -22.45
CA GLY A 425 8.47 -30.17 -22.74
C GLY A 425 7.59 -30.52 -21.55
N MET A 426 8.14 -30.66 -20.35
CA MET A 426 7.36 -30.81 -19.10
C MET A 426 7.05 -29.45 -18.49
N PHE A 427 5.79 -29.17 -18.19
CA PHE A 427 5.32 -27.96 -17.57
C PHE A 427 4.35 -28.25 -16.41
N PRO A 428 4.39 -27.49 -15.30
CA PRO A 428 5.33 -26.41 -15.04
C PRO A 428 6.75 -26.90 -14.79
N CYS A 429 7.74 -26.10 -15.19
CA CYS A 429 9.14 -26.28 -14.85
C CYS A 429 9.76 -24.93 -14.46
N TRP A 430 10.93 -24.94 -13.81
CA TRP A 430 11.60 -23.71 -13.42
C TRP A 430 12.95 -23.55 -14.13
N GLU A 431 13.37 -22.30 -14.28
CA GLU A 431 14.65 -21.93 -14.88
C GLU A 431 15.21 -20.69 -14.19
N THR A 432 16.52 -20.51 -14.27
CA THR A 432 17.14 -19.21 -13.95
C THR A 432 17.04 -18.32 -15.16
N LYS A 433 16.73 -17.06 -14.95
CA LYS A 433 16.60 -16.08 -16.01
C LYS A 433 17.32 -14.80 -15.62
N ASP A 434 18.10 -14.25 -16.56
CA ASP A 434 18.70 -12.93 -16.36
C ASP A 434 17.61 -11.90 -16.13
N ASN A 435 17.80 -11.11 -15.09
CA ASN A 435 16.88 -10.06 -14.71
C ASN A 435 17.64 -8.79 -14.32
N VAL A 436 17.56 -7.80 -15.17
CA VAL A 436 18.25 -6.50 -15.00
C VAL A 436 17.85 -5.73 -13.73
N GLN A 437 16.77 -6.15 -13.06
CA GLN A 437 16.35 -5.56 -11.78
C GLN A 437 16.96 -6.24 -10.57
N CYS A 438 17.47 -7.45 -10.74
CA CYS A 438 18.16 -8.12 -9.66
C CYS A 438 19.51 -7.46 -9.45
N ALA A 439 19.95 -7.34 -8.19
CA ALA A 439 21.32 -6.93 -7.90
C ALA A 439 22.29 -7.90 -8.59
N ALA A 440 23.35 -7.35 -9.17
CA ALA A 440 24.38 -8.18 -9.80
C ALA A 440 25.07 -9.04 -8.74
N VAL A 441 25.16 -10.33 -9.02
CA VAL A 441 25.85 -11.33 -8.19
C VAL A 441 26.89 -12.02 -9.05
N CYS A 442 28.04 -12.35 -8.49
CA CYS A 442 29.08 -13.01 -9.25
C CYS A 442 28.66 -14.42 -9.68
N ASP A 443 28.77 -14.73 -10.96
CA ASP A 443 28.58 -16.06 -11.49
C ASP A 443 29.78 -16.95 -11.14
N PRO A 444 29.63 -17.99 -10.33
CA PRO A 444 30.72 -18.86 -9.94
C PRO A 444 31.36 -19.63 -11.10
N GLN A 445 30.69 -19.70 -12.27
CA GLN A 445 31.22 -20.38 -13.46
C GLN A 445 31.98 -19.47 -14.40
N SER A 446 31.65 -18.20 -14.49
CA SER A 446 32.17 -17.31 -15.52
C SER A 446 32.99 -16.12 -15.00
N ALA A 447 33.09 -15.95 -13.68
CA ALA A 447 33.71 -14.76 -13.06
C ALA A 447 33.09 -13.43 -13.57
N THR A 448 31.85 -13.48 -14.04
CA THR A 448 31.09 -12.29 -14.47
C THR A 448 29.96 -12.03 -13.49
N TYR A 449 29.52 -10.77 -13.42
CA TYR A 449 28.32 -10.44 -12.66
C TYR A 449 27.07 -10.83 -13.44
N VAL A 450 26.17 -11.57 -12.82
CA VAL A 450 24.88 -11.95 -13.37
C VAL A 450 23.75 -11.42 -12.51
N GLN A 451 22.68 -11.02 -13.13
CA GLN A 451 21.45 -10.60 -12.49
C GLN A 451 20.42 -11.70 -12.67
N THR A 452 20.27 -12.55 -11.67
CA THR A 452 19.51 -13.80 -11.83
C THR A 452 18.27 -13.82 -10.97
N GLY A 453 17.15 -14.17 -11.59
CA GLY A 453 15.88 -14.50 -10.95
C GLY A 453 15.48 -15.95 -11.22
N ILE A 454 14.57 -16.48 -10.41
CA ILE A 454 13.88 -17.75 -10.68
C ILE A 454 12.61 -17.45 -11.45
N ASN A 455 12.44 -18.13 -12.57
CA ASN A 455 11.25 -18.07 -13.41
C ASN A 455 10.58 -19.44 -13.46
N VAL A 456 9.25 -19.47 -13.27
CA VAL A 456 8.45 -20.69 -13.47
C VAL A 456 7.78 -20.63 -14.83
N ASN A 457 8.21 -21.50 -15.71
CA ASN A 457 7.67 -21.63 -17.05
C ASN A 457 6.47 -22.57 -17.06
N ARG A 458 5.31 -22.07 -17.48
CA ARG A 458 4.04 -22.81 -17.58
C ARG A 458 3.53 -22.94 -19.02
N ASN A 459 4.39 -22.71 -19.99
CA ASN A 459 4.01 -22.72 -21.41
C ASN A 459 2.79 -21.84 -21.74
N GLY A 460 2.76 -20.65 -21.17
CA GLY A 460 1.66 -19.67 -21.33
C GLY A 460 0.41 -19.91 -20.48
N ALA A 461 0.37 -20.99 -19.69
CA ALA A 461 -0.71 -21.20 -18.74
C ALA A 461 -0.49 -20.35 -17.46
N LYS A 462 -1.58 -19.89 -16.87
CA LYS A 462 -1.54 -19.22 -15.54
C LYS A 462 -1.30 -20.25 -14.44
N ALA A 463 -0.67 -19.83 -13.35
CA ALA A 463 -0.63 -20.62 -12.13
C ALA A 463 -2.06 -20.85 -11.60
N PRO A 464 -2.35 -21.99 -10.96
CA PRO A 464 -3.62 -22.18 -10.26
C PRO A 464 -3.86 -21.05 -9.23
N ALA A 465 -5.12 -20.74 -8.96
CA ALA A 465 -5.46 -19.78 -7.93
C ALA A 465 -4.85 -20.16 -6.57
N ASN A 466 -4.42 -19.20 -5.79
CA ASN A 466 -3.78 -19.39 -4.48
C ASN A 466 -2.50 -20.25 -4.51
N THR A 467 -1.75 -20.20 -5.60
CA THR A 467 -0.50 -20.93 -5.79
C THR A 467 0.69 -19.97 -5.79
N THR A 468 1.68 -20.28 -4.96
CA THR A 468 2.98 -19.61 -4.90
C THR A 468 4.08 -20.55 -5.34
N ALA A 469 5.22 -20.03 -5.76
CA ALA A 469 6.44 -20.82 -5.86
C ALA A 469 7.26 -20.63 -4.59
N ASP A 470 7.49 -21.70 -3.88
CA ASP A 470 8.51 -21.72 -2.84
C ASP A 470 9.83 -22.16 -3.48
N VAL A 471 10.85 -21.34 -3.32
CA VAL A 471 12.19 -21.56 -3.84
C VAL A 471 13.13 -21.73 -2.65
N SER A 472 13.80 -22.84 -2.60
CA SER A 472 14.85 -23.15 -1.62
C SER A 472 16.12 -23.48 -2.37
N CYS A 473 17.15 -22.65 -2.27
CA CYS A 473 18.41 -22.81 -2.95
C CYS A 473 19.58 -22.89 -1.97
N ASN A 474 20.51 -23.80 -2.23
CA ASN A 474 21.82 -23.76 -1.62
C ASN A 474 22.66 -22.70 -2.30
N THR A 475 23.25 -21.82 -1.51
CA THR A 475 24.09 -20.72 -1.96
C THR A 475 25.53 -20.92 -1.48
N ILE A 476 26.46 -20.29 -2.16
CA ILE A 476 27.86 -20.26 -1.72
C ILE A 476 27.94 -19.26 -0.58
N ALA A 477 28.33 -19.72 0.60
CA ALA A 477 28.49 -18.85 1.75
C ALA A 477 29.62 -17.84 1.50
N ILE A 478 29.29 -16.56 1.58
CA ILE A 478 30.28 -15.48 1.56
C ILE A 478 30.71 -15.24 2.99
N ALA A 479 31.94 -15.61 3.32
CA ALA A 479 32.53 -15.20 4.58
C ALA A 479 32.61 -13.66 4.59
N ASN A 480 31.81 -13.01 5.44
CA ASN A 480 31.74 -11.56 5.67
C ASN A 480 31.00 -10.69 4.66
N ALA A 481 29.89 -11.16 4.06
CA ALA A 481 28.92 -10.30 3.39
C ALA A 481 29.44 -9.33 2.29
N ASP A 482 30.60 -9.56 1.74
CA ASP A 482 31.14 -8.76 0.64
C ASP A 482 31.05 -9.54 -0.67
N PRO A 483 30.05 -9.23 -1.54
CA PRO A 483 29.91 -9.85 -2.86
C PRO A 483 31.18 -9.69 -3.72
N ASP A 484 31.91 -8.60 -3.54
CA ASP A 484 33.13 -8.31 -4.30
C ASP A 484 34.27 -9.26 -3.94
N ALA A 485 34.32 -9.76 -2.70
CA ALA A 485 35.34 -10.69 -2.25
C ALA A 485 35.26 -12.05 -2.98
N ILE A 486 34.09 -12.53 -3.31
CA ILE A 486 33.91 -13.77 -4.09
C ILE A 486 34.33 -13.57 -5.53
N CYS A 487 33.96 -12.46 -6.13
CA CYS A 487 34.33 -12.15 -7.49
C CYS A 487 35.82 -11.93 -7.61
N LEU A 488 36.44 -11.31 -6.62
CA LEU A 488 37.91 -11.17 -6.53
C LEU A 488 38.60 -12.51 -6.37
N ALA A 489 38.10 -13.41 -5.53
CA ALA A 489 38.63 -14.76 -5.35
C ALA A 489 38.52 -15.61 -6.64
N ALA A 490 37.48 -15.34 -7.46
CA ALA A 490 37.31 -15.92 -8.79
C ALA A 490 38.13 -15.23 -9.89
N GLY A 491 38.93 -14.20 -9.56
CA GLY A 491 39.77 -13.46 -10.50
C GLY A 491 39.04 -12.34 -11.26
N HIS A 492 37.87 -11.93 -10.78
CA HIS A 492 37.09 -10.86 -11.39
C HIS A 492 37.25 -9.53 -10.62
N MET A 493 37.39 -8.43 -11.36
CA MET A 493 37.46 -7.10 -10.74
C MET A 493 36.07 -6.58 -10.45
N PRO A 494 35.78 -6.08 -9.22
CA PRO A 494 34.50 -5.45 -8.93
C PRO A 494 34.28 -4.23 -9.85
N PRO A 495 33.04 -3.91 -10.19
CA PRO A 495 32.75 -2.70 -10.94
C PRO A 495 33.28 -1.51 -10.16
N THR A 496 34.13 -0.71 -10.80
CA THR A 496 34.62 0.55 -10.20
C THR A 496 33.37 1.40 -9.91
N THR A 497 33.02 1.52 -8.64
CA THR A 497 32.08 2.55 -8.20
C THR A 497 32.68 3.89 -8.61
N GLY A 498 32.13 4.47 -9.68
CA GLY A 498 32.46 5.83 -10.05
C GLY A 498 32.15 6.76 -8.88
N MET A 499 33.17 7.49 -8.42
CA MET A 499 33.01 8.58 -7.46
C MET A 499 32.11 9.67 -8.02
#